data_188de31a21914f09e1b1c37bf6836d71
#
_entry.id   188de31a21914f09e1b1c37bf6836d71
#
_cell.length_a   1.000
_cell.length_b   1.000
_cell.length_c   1.000
_cell.angle_alpha   90.00
_cell.angle_beta   90.00
_cell.angle_gamma   90.00
#
_symmetry.space_group_name_H-M   'P 1'
#
loop_
_entity.id
_entity.type
_entity.pdbx_description
1 polymer ?
#
loop_
_entity_poly.entity_id
_entity_poly.type
_entity_poly.pdbx_seq_one_letter_code
_entity_poly.pdbx_strand_id
1 'polypeptide(L)' 'MTQVLNNLTSVGPGGRNAALNHAAWTLGRWVSAGALEQADVEDELYAAAERNGLVADDGQRQVWATIRSGLSKGLRA' A
#
# COMPACT_ATOMS: atom_id res chain seq x y z
N MET A 1 -6.03 1.56 -10.05
CA MET A 1 -5.66 1.89 -8.65
C MET A 1 -6.82 1.82 -7.68
N THR A 2 -7.97 2.35 -8.05
CA THR A 2 -9.13 2.45 -7.15
C THR A 2 -9.57 1.10 -6.57
N GLN A 3 -9.64 0.04 -7.38
CA GLN A 3 -10.09 -1.27 -6.91
C GLN A 3 -9.11 -1.86 -5.90
N VAL A 4 -7.80 -1.71 -6.15
CA VAL A 4 -6.77 -2.20 -5.22
C VAL A 4 -6.91 -1.50 -3.87
N LEU A 5 -7.13 -0.18 -3.88
CA LEU A 5 -7.28 0.61 -2.65
C LEU A 5 -8.58 0.26 -1.92
N ASN A 6 -9.67 0.05 -2.65
CA ASN A 6 -10.94 -0.34 -2.04
C ASN A 6 -10.83 -1.70 -1.36
N ASN A 7 -10.17 -2.66 -2.00
CA ASN A 7 -9.95 -3.98 -1.41
C ASN A 7 -9.10 -3.86 -0.14
N LEU A 8 -8.04 -3.06 -0.20
CA LEU A 8 -7.17 -2.84 0.95
C LEU A 8 -7.94 -2.21 2.12
N THR A 9 -8.76 -1.21 1.85
CA THR A 9 -9.56 -0.53 2.88
C THR A 9 -10.51 -1.49 3.59
N SER A 10 -10.98 -2.54 2.88
CA SER A 10 -11.94 -3.50 3.40
C SER A 10 -11.30 -4.63 4.21
N VAL A 11 -9.98 -4.77 4.21
CA VAL A 11 -9.31 -5.87 4.91
C VAL A 11 -9.42 -5.67 6.42
N GLY A 12 -9.86 -6.70 7.12
CA GLY A 12 -9.99 -6.68 8.56
C GLY A 12 -8.69 -6.99 9.31
N PRO A 13 -8.74 -6.95 10.65
CA PRO A 13 -7.57 -7.24 11.48
C PRO A 13 -6.98 -8.62 11.17
N GLY A 14 -5.66 -8.71 11.29
CA GLY A 14 -4.93 -9.96 11.09
C GLY A 14 -4.34 -10.13 9.70
N GLY A 15 -4.88 -9.43 8.69
CA GLY A 15 -4.36 -9.53 7.32
C GLY A 15 -3.91 -8.21 6.74
N ARG A 16 -4.03 -7.11 7.49
CA ARG A 16 -3.87 -5.77 6.95
C ARG A 16 -2.45 -5.46 6.50
N ASN A 17 -1.45 -5.89 7.26
CA ASN A 17 -0.06 -5.61 6.90
C ASN A 17 0.34 -6.36 5.62
N ALA A 18 -0.01 -7.63 5.52
CA ALA A 18 0.26 -8.43 4.31
C ALA A 18 -0.49 -7.87 3.10
N ALA A 19 -1.74 -7.45 3.30
CA ALA A 19 -2.54 -6.86 2.23
C ALA A 19 -1.94 -5.53 1.76
N LEU A 20 -1.44 -4.71 2.67
CA LEU A 20 -0.78 -3.46 2.33
C LEU A 20 0.50 -3.71 1.52
N ASN A 21 1.31 -4.67 1.95
CA ASN A 21 2.52 -5.03 1.23
C ASN A 21 2.21 -5.49 -0.19
N HIS A 22 1.20 -6.35 -0.34
CA HIS A 22 0.79 -6.83 -1.66
C HIS A 22 0.24 -5.71 -2.55
N ALA A 23 -0.57 -4.83 -1.98
CA ALA A 23 -1.11 -3.68 -2.72
C ALA A 23 0.03 -2.77 -3.20
N ALA A 24 1.01 -2.50 -2.34
CA ALA A 24 2.16 -1.69 -2.69
C ALA A 24 2.98 -2.32 -3.81
N TRP A 25 3.17 -3.65 -3.76
CA TRP A 25 3.86 -4.37 -4.82
C TRP A 25 3.10 -4.26 -6.15
N THR A 26 1.78 -4.49 -6.13
CA THR A 26 0.95 -4.43 -7.33
C THR A 26 1.01 -3.04 -7.97
N LEU A 27 0.82 -1.98 -7.16
CA LEU A 27 0.84 -0.62 -7.67
C LEU A 27 2.25 -0.18 -8.07
N GLY A 28 3.28 -0.73 -7.42
CA GLY A 28 4.68 -0.47 -7.79
C GLY A 28 4.99 -0.95 -9.19
N ARG A 29 4.42 -2.07 -9.62
CA ARG A 29 4.56 -2.55 -11.00
C ARG A 29 3.98 -1.56 -12.00
N TRP A 30 2.84 -0.95 -11.65
CA TRP A 30 2.20 0.04 -12.53
C TRP A 30 2.98 1.35 -12.56
N VAL A 31 3.61 1.73 -11.44
CA VAL A 31 4.52 2.88 -11.42
C VAL A 31 5.71 2.61 -12.34
N SER A 32 6.30 1.42 -12.26
CA SER A 32 7.42 1.03 -13.13
C SER A 32 7.03 1.07 -14.61
N ALA A 33 5.79 0.72 -14.92
CA ALA A 33 5.29 0.76 -16.29
C ALA A 33 4.92 2.18 -16.77
N GLY A 34 5.03 3.18 -15.90
CA GLY A 34 4.71 4.55 -16.24
C GLY A 34 3.23 4.90 -16.17
N ALA A 35 2.39 4.00 -15.64
CA ALA A 35 0.95 4.21 -15.58
C ALA A 35 0.50 5.04 -14.38
N LEU A 36 1.30 5.08 -13.31
CA LEU A 36 0.98 5.80 -12.07
C LEU A 36 2.20 6.56 -11.57
N GLU A 37 1.93 7.64 -10.85
CA GLU A 37 2.97 8.42 -10.18
C GLU A 37 3.25 7.81 -8.80
N GLN A 38 4.53 7.64 -8.46
CA GLN A 38 4.92 7.01 -7.20
C GLN A 38 4.41 7.78 -5.99
N ALA A 39 4.52 9.11 -5.99
CA ALA A 39 4.08 9.92 -4.85
C ALA A 39 2.58 9.76 -4.60
N ASP A 40 1.78 9.72 -5.66
CA ASP A 40 0.34 9.52 -5.53
C ASP A 40 0.01 8.15 -4.95
N VAL A 41 0.72 7.11 -5.41
CA VAL A 41 0.53 5.75 -4.91
C VAL A 41 0.87 5.68 -3.41
N GLU A 42 1.97 6.28 -3.00
CA GLU A 42 2.37 6.30 -1.58
C GLU A 42 1.30 6.95 -0.71
N ASP A 43 0.82 8.11 -1.13
CA ASP A 43 -0.20 8.84 -0.37
C ASP A 43 -1.50 8.05 -0.28
N GLU A 44 -1.93 7.45 -1.38
CA GLU A 44 -3.17 6.68 -1.41
C GLU A 44 -3.08 5.39 -0.59
N LEU A 45 -1.93 4.71 -0.62
CA LEU A 45 -1.72 3.53 0.21
C LEU A 45 -1.75 3.88 1.69
N TYR A 46 -1.11 4.98 2.07
CA TYR A 46 -1.12 5.43 3.46
C TYR A 46 -2.55 5.79 3.91
N ALA A 47 -3.29 6.51 3.07
CA ALA A 47 -4.67 6.87 3.38
C ALA A 47 -5.55 5.62 3.56
N ALA A 48 -5.37 4.60 2.73
CA ALA A 48 -6.10 3.35 2.88
C ALA A 48 -5.74 2.63 4.19
N ALA A 49 -4.47 2.67 4.59
CA ALA A 49 -4.03 2.08 5.86
C ALA A 49 -4.59 2.84 7.05
N GLU A 50 -4.79 4.15 6.93
CA GLU A 50 -5.50 4.93 7.96
C GLU A 50 -6.95 4.47 8.08
N ARG A 51 -7.63 4.32 6.94
CA ARG A 51 -9.04 3.96 6.92
C ARG A 51 -9.32 2.56 7.46
N ASN A 52 -8.40 1.61 7.23
CA ASN A 52 -8.60 0.24 7.72
C ASN A 52 -8.09 0.02 9.14
N GLY A 53 -7.52 1.04 9.77
CA GLY A 53 -7.07 0.97 11.16
C GLY A 53 -5.63 0.50 11.35
N LEU A 54 -4.91 0.19 10.27
CA LEU A 54 -3.54 -0.31 10.40
C LEU A 54 -2.58 0.73 10.98
N VAL A 55 -2.74 2.00 10.59
CA VAL A 55 -1.90 3.08 11.14
C VAL A 55 -2.12 3.20 12.64
N ALA A 56 -3.37 3.09 13.11
CA ALA A 56 -3.67 3.17 14.54
C ALA A 56 -3.06 2.00 15.31
N ASP A 57 -3.04 0.81 14.71
CA ASP A 57 -2.55 -0.39 15.39
C ASP A 57 -1.02 -0.52 15.35
N ASP A 58 -0.42 -0.28 14.18
CA ASP A 58 1.02 -0.53 13.97
C ASP A 58 1.87 0.73 14.02
N GLY A 59 1.27 1.91 13.90
CA GLY A 59 1.97 3.18 13.88
C GLY A 59 2.46 3.59 12.50
N GLN A 60 2.69 4.89 12.34
CA GLN A 60 3.08 5.48 11.05
C GLN A 60 4.38 4.88 10.50
N ARG A 61 5.39 4.73 11.36
CA ARG A 61 6.71 4.25 10.94
C ARG A 61 6.62 2.86 10.32
N GLN A 62 5.90 1.96 10.96
CA GLN A 62 5.75 0.60 10.47
C GLN A 62 4.97 0.56 9.16
N VAL A 63 3.91 1.35 9.06
CA VAL A 63 3.10 1.41 7.84
C VAL A 63 3.94 1.92 6.67
N TRP A 64 4.71 3.00 6.87
CA TRP A 64 5.58 3.51 5.80
C TRP A 64 6.65 2.49 5.40
N ALA A 65 7.20 1.75 6.36
CA ALA A 65 8.18 0.71 6.06
C ALA A 65 7.57 -0.37 5.17
N THR A 66 6.35 -0.78 5.45
CA THR A 66 5.63 -1.78 4.64
C THR A 66 5.36 -1.26 3.24
N ILE A 67 4.90 -0.01 3.11
CA ILE A 67 4.63 0.62 1.81
C ILE A 67 5.92 0.66 0.97
N ARG A 68 7.00 1.15 1.55
CA ARG A 68 8.28 1.25 0.84
C ARG A 68 8.81 -0.10 0.42
N SER A 69 8.70 -1.10 1.29
CA SER A 69 9.16 -2.45 0.99
C SER A 69 8.40 -3.05 -0.19
N GLY A 70 7.07 -2.96 -0.16
CA GLY A 70 6.24 -3.48 -1.25
C GLY A 70 6.47 -2.73 -2.56
N LEU A 71 6.49 -1.39 -2.51
CA LEU A 71 6.74 -0.56 -3.69
C LEU A 71 8.10 -0.86 -4.31
N SER A 72 9.15 -0.95 -3.50
CA SER A 72 10.50 -1.22 -3.99
C SER A 72 10.55 -2.53 -4.76
N LYS A 73 9.91 -3.58 -4.24
CA LYS A 73 9.85 -4.87 -4.92
C LYS A 73 9.03 -4.79 -6.21
N GLY A 74 7.91 -4.09 -6.17
CA GLY A 74 7.05 -3.90 -7.35
C GLY A 74 7.75 -3.12 -8.45
N LEU A 75 8.53 -2.10 -8.08
CA LEU A 75 9.29 -1.29 -9.04
C LEU A 75 10.35 -2.11 -9.79
N ARG A 76 10.86 -3.17 -9.16
CA ARG A 76 11.87 -4.05 -9.75
C ARG A 76 11.30 -5.28 -10.45
N ALA A 77 10.03 -5.52 -10.31
CA ALA A 77 9.37 -6.70 -10.86
C ALA A 77 9.21 -6.63 -12.38
#